data_611e5a00c9d11a03383fe6447bb9f1f8
#
_entry.id   611e5a00c9d11a03383fe6447bb9f1f8
#
_cell.length_a   1.000
_cell.length_b   1.000
_cell.length_c   1.000
_cell.angle_alpha   90.00
_cell.angle_beta   90.00
_cell.angle_gamma   90.00
#
_symmetry.space_group_name_H-M   'P 1'
#
loop_
_entity.id
_entity.type
_entity.pdbx_description
1 polymer ?
#
loop_
_entity_poly.entity_id
_entity_poly.type
_entity_poly.pdbx_seq_one_letter_code
_entity_poly.pdbx_strand_id
1 'polypeptide(L)'
;MTPLLRAASLLACCTALAAACWAGVRALVVPLAALAGGLAQQERCDRATAAAQARLRLKLELADALAGGRLPLAEAIARCRRHLDQEAPADASEAPWYGRGLLLKVEGGSEEERCGRNLIWQVGVKLRASPSVAREVLARLEEELQEHLAAKGPTPAGP
;
A
#
# COMPACT_ATOMS: atom_id res chain seq x y z
N MET A 1 13.45 -58.51 43.95
CA MET A 1 13.61 -57.29 43.16
C MET A 1 13.93 -56.16 44.13
N THR A 2 15.09 -55.57 44.01
CA THR A 2 15.56 -54.50 44.91
C THR A 2 14.77 -53.21 44.72
N PRO A 3 14.51 -52.42 45.77
CA PRO A 3 13.74 -51.19 45.69
C PRO A 3 14.33 -50.17 44.70
N LEU A 4 15.63 -50.24 44.47
CA LEU A 4 16.36 -49.41 43.47
C LEU A 4 15.88 -49.66 42.03
N LEU A 5 15.61 -50.94 41.65
CA LEU A 5 15.11 -51.27 40.31
C LEU A 5 13.68 -50.71 40.06
N ARG A 6 12.84 -50.68 41.10
CA ARG A 6 11.47 -50.09 40.98
C ARG A 6 11.53 -48.57 40.84
N ALA A 7 12.41 -47.89 41.57
CA ALA A 7 12.59 -46.45 41.48
C ALA A 7 13.12 -46.03 40.10
N ALA A 8 14.09 -46.75 39.55
CA ALA A 8 14.61 -46.47 38.20
C ALA A 8 13.57 -46.69 37.10
N SER A 9 12.72 -47.70 37.22
CA SER A 9 11.62 -47.96 36.26
C SER A 9 10.58 -46.87 36.29
N LEU A 10 10.18 -46.36 37.46
CA LEU A 10 9.24 -45.27 37.60
C LEU A 10 9.77 -43.95 37.00
N LEU A 11 11.04 -43.65 37.24
CA LEU A 11 11.69 -42.49 36.70
C LEU A 11 11.73 -42.54 35.16
N ALA A 12 12.04 -43.67 34.57
CA ALA A 12 12.06 -43.87 33.13
C ALA A 12 10.65 -43.72 32.51
N CYS A 13 9.61 -44.25 33.17
CA CYS A 13 8.23 -44.04 32.72
C CYS A 13 7.80 -42.55 32.76
N CYS A 14 8.13 -41.85 33.84
CA CYS A 14 7.78 -40.42 33.97
C CYS A 14 8.48 -39.58 32.91
N THR A 15 9.75 -39.83 32.61
CA THR A 15 10.49 -39.10 31.56
C THR A 15 9.96 -39.42 30.17
N ALA A 16 9.59 -40.67 29.88
CA ALA A 16 8.96 -41.05 28.61
C ALA A 16 7.59 -40.39 28.41
N LEU A 17 6.76 -40.34 29.45
CA LEU A 17 5.46 -39.64 29.41
C LEU A 17 5.63 -38.16 29.25
N ALA A 18 6.55 -37.51 29.93
CA ALA A 18 6.82 -36.07 29.76
C ALA A 18 7.31 -35.77 28.36
N ALA A 19 8.18 -36.58 27.77
CA ALA A 19 8.66 -36.42 26.40
C ALA A 19 7.53 -36.61 25.38
N ALA A 20 6.64 -37.58 25.57
CA ALA A 20 5.47 -37.81 24.69
C ALA A 20 4.46 -36.65 24.76
N CYS A 21 4.18 -36.13 25.97
CA CYS A 21 3.34 -34.95 26.15
C CYS A 21 3.95 -33.72 25.47
N TRP A 22 5.25 -33.50 25.63
CA TRP A 22 5.93 -32.37 24.99
C TRP A 22 5.92 -32.45 23.46
N ALA A 23 6.16 -33.66 22.90
CA ALA A 23 6.06 -33.89 21.47
C ALA A 23 4.64 -33.67 20.95
N GLY A 24 3.61 -34.09 21.65
CA GLY A 24 2.19 -33.88 21.32
C GLY A 24 1.83 -32.40 21.34
N VAL A 25 2.25 -31.65 22.35
CA VAL A 25 2.03 -30.20 22.44
C VAL A 25 2.71 -29.48 21.27
N ARG A 26 3.95 -29.81 20.96
CA ARG A 26 4.67 -29.23 19.81
C ARG A 26 3.99 -29.52 18.48
N ALA A 27 3.51 -30.76 18.30
CA ALA A 27 2.83 -31.17 17.07
C ALA A 27 1.53 -30.39 16.81
N LEU A 28 0.88 -29.87 17.85
CA LEU A 28 -0.35 -29.08 17.76
C LEU A 28 -0.07 -27.57 17.71
N VAL A 29 0.86 -27.07 18.52
CA VAL A 29 1.13 -25.63 18.65
C VAL A 29 1.80 -25.06 17.40
N VAL A 30 2.73 -25.78 16.78
CA VAL A 30 3.45 -25.30 15.58
C VAL A 30 2.50 -25.10 14.39
N PRO A 31 1.62 -26.05 14.01
CA PRO A 31 0.70 -25.83 12.91
C PRO A 31 -0.36 -24.76 13.23
N LEU A 32 -0.82 -24.63 14.47
CA LEU A 32 -1.74 -23.56 14.88
C LEU A 32 -1.11 -22.18 14.77
N ALA A 33 0.16 -22.03 15.20
CA ALA A 33 0.90 -20.78 15.05
C ALA A 33 1.14 -20.43 13.57
N ALA A 34 1.44 -21.42 12.73
CA ALA A 34 1.59 -21.23 11.30
C ALA A 34 0.27 -20.80 10.62
N LEU A 35 -0.86 -21.41 11.01
CA LEU A 35 -2.19 -21.03 10.53
C LEU A 35 -2.55 -19.61 10.97
N ALA A 36 -2.31 -19.25 12.22
CA ALA A 36 -2.57 -17.89 12.71
C ALA A 36 -1.71 -16.85 11.97
N GLY A 37 -0.43 -17.16 11.72
CA GLY A 37 0.46 -16.33 10.91
C GLY A 37 -0.03 -16.17 9.47
N GLY A 38 -0.51 -17.25 8.85
CA GLY A 38 -1.10 -17.24 7.52
C GLY A 38 -2.35 -16.37 7.42
N LEU A 39 -3.26 -16.47 8.38
CA LEU A 39 -4.48 -15.65 8.43
C LEU A 39 -4.16 -14.17 8.62
N ALA A 40 -3.22 -13.83 9.52
CA ALA A 40 -2.78 -12.45 9.71
C ALA A 40 -2.12 -11.87 8.44
N GLN A 41 -1.35 -12.68 7.72
CA GLN A 41 -0.76 -12.27 6.45
C GLN A 41 -1.81 -12.07 5.37
N GLN A 42 -2.81 -12.95 5.29
CA GLN A 42 -3.93 -12.82 4.35
C GLN A 42 -4.72 -11.54 4.61
N GLU A 43 -5.07 -11.25 5.86
CA GLU A 43 -5.76 -9.99 6.22
C GLU A 43 -4.95 -8.74 5.85
N ARG A 44 -3.61 -8.79 5.97
CA ARG A 44 -2.74 -7.69 5.52
C ARG A 44 -2.79 -7.52 4.01
N CYS A 45 -2.72 -8.62 3.26
CA CYS A 45 -2.84 -8.60 1.80
C CYS A 45 -4.20 -8.07 1.35
N ASP A 46 -5.28 -8.51 1.99
CA ASP A 46 -6.64 -8.07 1.66
C ASP A 46 -6.83 -6.58 1.93
N ARG A 47 -6.33 -6.07 3.06
CA ARG A 47 -6.33 -4.63 3.37
C ARG A 47 -5.51 -3.82 2.38
N ALA A 48 -4.31 -4.30 2.04
CA ALA A 48 -3.46 -3.64 1.05
C ALA A 48 -4.11 -3.60 -0.34
N THR A 49 -4.78 -4.69 -0.74
CA THR A 49 -5.51 -4.78 -2.00
C THR A 49 -6.71 -3.83 -2.01
N ALA A 50 -7.49 -3.77 -0.94
CA ALA A 50 -8.62 -2.85 -0.81
C ALA A 50 -8.16 -1.38 -0.89
N ALA A 51 -7.09 -1.02 -0.20
CA ALA A 51 -6.50 0.32 -0.27
C ALA A 51 -5.99 0.66 -1.68
N ALA A 52 -5.34 -0.28 -2.38
CA ALA A 52 -4.90 -0.08 -3.76
C ALA A 52 -6.08 0.12 -4.71
N GLN A 53 -7.17 -0.63 -4.54
CA GLN A 53 -8.39 -0.47 -5.33
C GLN A 53 -9.07 0.87 -5.06
N ALA A 54 -9.14 1.32 -3.82
CA ALA A 54 -9.71 2.62 -3.47
C ALA A 54 -8.94 3.77 -4.13
N ARG A 55 -7.60 3.70 -4.10
CA ARG A 55 -6.73 4.68 -4.79
C ARG A 55 -6.93 4.69 -6.30
N LEU A 56 -7.07 3.51 -6.90
CA LEU A 56 -7.30 3.42 -8.35
C LEU A 56 -8.66 4.02 -8.71
N ARG A 57 -9.72 3.73 -7.95
CA ARG A 57 -11.05 4.33 -8.17
C ARG A 57 -11.00 5.84 -8.08
N LEU A 58 -10.41 6.40 -7.03
CA LEU A 58 -10.25 7.83 -6.89
C LEU A 58 -9.52 8.46 -8.08
N LYS A 59 -8.41 7.85 -8.53
CA LYS A 59 -7.66 8.35 -9.70
C LYS A 59 -8.51 8.34 -10.97
N LEU A 60 -9.30 7.29 -11.19
CA LEU A 60 -10.18 7.20 -12.35
C LEU A 60 -11.30 8.25 -12.29
N GLU A 61 -11.89 8.47 -11.11
CA GLU A 61 -12.90 9.52 -10.89
C GLU A 61 -12.32 10.91 -11.12
N LEU A 62 -11.14 11.19 -10.62
CA LEU A 62 -10.44 12.45 -10.84
C LEU A 62 -10.09 12.64 -12.33
N ALA A 63 -9.60 11.60 -12.99
CA ALA A 63 -9.30 11.64 -14.42
C ALA A 63 -10.57 11.90 -15.26
N ASP A 64 -11.70 11.35 -14.87
CA ASP A 64 -13.00 11.61 -15.49
C ASP A 64 -13.44 13.06 -15.33
N ALA A 65 -13.31 13.60 -14.14
CA ALA A 65 -13.68 14.97 -13.85
C ALA A 65 -12.77 15.98 -14.57
N LEU A 66 -11.46 15.70 -14.64
CA LEU A 66 -10.47 16.49 -15.36
C LEU A 66 -10.71 16.47 -16.88
N ALA A 67 -10.92 15.28 -17.45
CA ALA A 67 -11.20 15.12 -18.88
C ALA A 67 -12.45 15.89 -19.30
N GLY A 68 -13.48 15.87 -18.45
CA GLY A 68 -14.74 16.60 -18.68
C GLY A 68 -14.70 18.08 -18.30
N GLY A 69 -13.58 18.63 -17.83
CA GLY A 69 -13.48 20.02 -17.36
C GLY A 69 -14.34 20.37 -16.13
N ARG A 70 -14.79 19.35 -15.40
CA ARG A 70 -15.66 19.52 -14.21
C ARG A 70 -14.88 19.82 -12.92
N LEU A 71 -13.56 19.66 -12.95
CA LEU A 71 -12.68 19.84 -11.81
C LEU A 71 -11.38 20.48 -12.29
N PRO A 72 -10.90 21.58 -11.68
CA PRO A 72 -9.58 22.14 -11.97
C PRO A 72 -8.47 21.21 -11.44
N LEU A 73 -7.32 21.19 -12.12
CA LEU A 73 -6.20 20.29 -11.78
C LEU A 73 -5.68 20.51 -10.34
N ALA A 74 -5.60 21.77 -9.90
CA ALA A 74 -5.16 22.10 -8.54
C ALA A 74 -6.04 21.43 -7.46
N GLU A 75 -7.35 21.41 -7.65
CA GLU A 75 -8.26 20.73 -6.73
C GLU A 75 -8.13 19.20 -6.80
N ALA A 76 -7.92 18.65 -7.99
CA ALA A 76 -7.68 17.21 -8.17
C ALA A 76 -6.38 16.79 -7.45
N ILE A 77 -5.30 17.56 -7.55
CA ILE A 77 -4.04 17.35 -6.82
C ILE A 77 -4.30 17.37 -5.31
N ALA A 78 -5.03 18.38 -4.81
CA ALA A 78 -5.33 18.49 -3.38
C ALA A 78 -6.17 17.31 -2.86
N ARG A 79 -7.13 16.80 -3.64
CA ARG A 79 -7.91 15.60 -3.29
C ARG A 79 -7.05 14.34 -3.27
N CYS A 80 -6.18 14.18 -4.27
CA CYS A 80 -5.26 13.05 -4.36
C CYS A 80 -4.32 13.01 -3.16
N ARG A 81 -3.73 14.15 -2.78
CA ARG A 81 -2.85 14.27 -1.62
C ARG A 81 -3.55 13.93 -0.31
N ARG A 82 -4.71 14.53 -0.04
CA ARG A 82 -5.47 14.22 1.18
C ARG A 82 -5.75 12.73 1.33
N HIS A 83 -6.05 12.04 0.24
CA HIS A 83 -6.27 10.60 0.28
C HIS A 83 -4.99 9.82 0.62
N LEU A 84 -3.85 10.25 0.06
CA LEU A 84 -2.55 9.64 0.37
C LEU A 84 -2.15 9.87 1.84
N ASP A 85 -2.41 11.06 2.38
CA ASP A 85 -2.11 11.39 3.78
C ASP A 85 -2.99 10.58 4.75
N GLN A 86 -4.26 10.33 4.40
CA GLN A 86 -5.18 9.53 5.20
C GLN A 86 -4.85 8.03 5.20
N GLU A 87 -4.23 7.54 4.13
CA GLU A 87 -3.85 6.14 4.00
C GLU A 87 -2.40 5.85 4.46
N ALA A 88 -1.65 6.89 4.83
CA ALA A 88 -0.30 6.71 5.35
C ALA A 88 -0.37 5.85 6.63
N PRO A 89 0.25 4.66 6.68
CA PRO A 89 0.25 3.84 7.88
C PRO A 89 0.94 4.62 9.00
N ALA A 90 0.41 4.51 10.22
CA ALA A 90 0.99 5.14 11.41
C ALA A 90 2.42 4.65 11.67
N ASP A 91 2.81 3.51 11.10
CA ASP A 91 4.14 2.93 11.16
C ASP A 91 4.84 3.05 9.79
N ALA A 92 5.69 4.06 9.67
CA ALA A 92 6.49 4.31 8.46
C ALA A 92 7.47 3.17 8.12
N SER A 93 7.68 2.22 9.03
CA SER A 93 8.56 1.06 8.84
C SER A 93 7.94 -0.02 7.95
N GLU A 94 6.62 -0.11 7.86
CA GLU A 94 5.94 -1.20 7.13
C GLU A 94 5.60 -0.88 5.67
N ALA A 95 5.74 0.37 5.21
CA ALA A 95 5.25 0.73 3.88
C ALA A 95 6.10 1.69 3.04
N PRO A 96 7.41 1.47 2.85
CA PRO A 96 8.18 2.37 1.98
C PRO A 96 7.80 2.29 0.49
N TRP A 97 7.11 1.25 0.05
CA TRP A 97 6.90 1.00 -1.39
C TRP A 97 5.44 0.96 -1.87
N TYR A 98 4.44 0.76 -0.99
CA TYR A 98 3.04 0.69 -1.40
C TYR A 98 2.36 2.06 -1.63
N GLY A 99 2.65 3.07 -0.84
CA GLY A 99 1.99 4.38 -0.93
C GLY A 99 2.66 5.31 -1.94
N ARG A 100 3.98 5.42 -1.87
CA ARG A 100 4.78 6.33 -2.72
C ARG A 100 5.14 5.71 -4.08
N GLY A 101 5.25 4.39 -4.18
CA GLY A 101 5.75 3.71 -5.38
C GLY A 101 4.88 3.86 -6.63
N LEU A 102 3.57 4.05 -6.51
CA LEU A 102 2.68 4.23 -7.66
C LEU A 102 2.69 5.67 -8.22
N LEU A 103 3.11 6.64 -7.41
CA LEU A 103 3.33 8.03 -7.83
C LEU A 103 4.76 8.24 -8.36
N LEU A 104 5.71 7.37 -8.01
CA LEU A 104 7.14 7.60 -8.11
C LEU A 104 7.79 7.26 -9.45
N LYS A 105 7.05 6.73 -10.42
CA LYS A 105 7.59 6.57 -11.79
C LYS A 105 7.47 7.83 -12.64
N VAL A 106 6.86 8.88 -12.10
CA VAL A 106 6.75 10.17 -12.78
C VAL A 106 7.85 11.07 -12.25
N GLU A 107 8.75 11.49 -13.11
CA GLU A 107 9.79 12.47 -12.79
C GLU A 107 9.14 13.80 -12.42
N GLY A 108 9.58 14.42 -11.33
CA GLY A 108 9.10 15.71 -10.86
C GLY A 108 9.81 16.13 -9.58
N GLY A 109 10.03 17.44 -9.42
CA GLY A 109 10.74 18.02 -8.28
C GLY A 109 9.95 17.94 -6.98
N SER A 110 8.66 18.23 -7.02
CA SER A 110 7.77 18.23 -5.85
C SER A 110 6.77 17.09 -5.87
N GLU A 111 6.20 16.76 -4.71
CA GLU A 111 5.14 15.76 -4.60
C GLU A 111 3.88 16.18 -5.37
N GLU A 112 3.58 17.48 -5.37
CA GLU A 112 2.45 18.04 -6.12
C GLU A 112 2.65 17.93 -7.62
N GLU A 113 3.85 18.21 -8.11
CA GLU A 113 4.19 18.02 -9.52
C GLU A 113 4.04 16.57 -9.93
N ARG A 114 4.54 15.62 -9.12
CA ARG A 114 4.38 14.19 -9.38
C ARG A 114 2.92 13.75 -9.39
N CYS A 115 2.10 14.26 -8.44
CA CYS A 115 0.65 14.01 -8.43
C CYS A 115 -0.01 14.57 -9.69
N GLY A 116 0.27 15.81 -10.07
CA GLY A 116 -0.28 16.45 -11.25
C GLY A 116 0.06 15.69 -12.53
N ARG A 117 1.34 15.40 -12.75
CA ARG A 117 1.79 14.61 -13.92
C ARG A 117 1.16 13.21 -13.98
N ASN A 118 1.00 12.54 -12.83
CA ASN A 118 0.33 11.25 -12.78
C ASN A 118 -1.15 11.35 -13.18
N LEU A 119 -1.87 12.37 -12.72
CA LEU A 119 -3.26 12.61 -13.10
C LEU A 119 -3.39 12.92 -14.60
N ILE A 120 -2.52 13.76 -15.14
CA ILE A 120 -2.47 14.09 -16.58
C ILE A 120 -2.22 12.82 -17.40
N TRP A 121 -1.29 11.97 -16.98
CA TRP A 121 -1.04 10.69 -17.63
C TRP A 121 -2.28 9.78 -17.62
N GLN A 122 -3.02 9.70 -16.49
CA GLN A 122 -4.28 8.93 -16.40
C GLN A 122 -5.33 9.45 -17.38
N VAL A 123 -5.48 10.78 -17.51
CA VAL A 123 -6.36 11.40 -18.50
C VAL A 123 -5.94 11.02 -19.92
N GLY A 124 -4.63 11.04 -20.22
CA GLY A 124 -4.10 10.62 -21.51
C GLY A 124 -4.39 9.16 -21.84
N VAL A 125 -4.26 8.27 -20.87
CA VAL A 125 -4.61 6.85 -21.03
C VAL A 125 -6.10 6.70 -21.35
N LYS A 126 -6.96 7.43 -20.64
CA LYS A 126 -8.41 7.37 -20.82
C LYS A 126 -8.84 7.90 -22.18
N LEU A 127 -8.26 9.01 -22.63
CA LEU A 127 -8.60 9.64 -23.91
C LEU A 127 -7.89 9.04 -25.12
N ARG A 128 -7.19 7.91 -24.95
CA ARG A 128 -6.41 7.27 -26.02
C ARG A 128 -7.23 6.98 -27.28
N ALA A 129 -8.53 6.70 -27.14
CA ALA A 129 -9.43 6.44 -28.26
C ALA A 129 -9.83 7.71 -29.05
N SER A 130 -9.54 8.91 -28.53
CA SER A 130 -9.94 10.20 -29.12
C SER A 130 -8.76 11.17 -29.16
N PRO A 131 -7.79 10.99 -30.09
CA PRO A 131 -6.50 11.70 -30.06
C PRO A 131 -6.61 13.24 -30.20
N SER A 132 -7.61 13.74 -30.92
CA SER A 132 -7.84 15.19 -31.05
C SER A 132 -8.27 15.82 -29.73
N VAL A 133 -9.26 15.20 -29.07
CA VAL A 133 -9.75 15.63 -27.74
C VAL A 133 -8.63 15.47 -26.70
N ALA A 134 -7.89 14.36 -26.75
CA ALA A 134 -6.78 14.13 -25.84
C ALA A 134 -5.75 15.26 -25.92
N ARG A 135 -5.37 15.70 -27.11
CA ARG A 135 -4.38 16.77 -27.29
C ARG A 135 -4.80 18.08 -26.65
N GLU A 136 -6.06 18.48 -26.86
CA GLU A 136 -6.61 19.72 -26.34
C GLU A 136 -6.69 19.69 -24.80
N VAL A 137 -7.24 18.58 -24.26
CA VAL A 137 -7.39 18.41 -22.80
C VAL A 137 -6.02 18.34 -22.10
N LEU A 138 -5.08 17.59 -22.67
CA LEU A 138 -3.75 17.46 -22.08
C LEU A 138 -2.98 18.78 -22.11
N ALA A 139 -3.05 19.54 -23.19
CA ALA A 139 -2.41 20.85 -23.29
C ALA A 139 -2.95 21.81 -22.21
N ARG A 140 -4.27 21.87 -22.01
CA ARG A 140 -4.90 22.64 -20.96
C ARG A 140 -4.41 22.21 -19.57
N LEU A 141 -4.38 20.91 -19.28
CA LEU A 141 -3.97 20.40 -17.97
C LEU A 141 -2.47 20.64 -17.70
N GLU A 142 -1.61 20.59 -18.70
CA GLU A 142 -0.20 20.95 -18.58
C GLU A 142 -0.04 22.44 -18.24
N GLU A 143 -0.81 23.32 -18.88
CA GLU A 143 -0.84 24.75 -18.57
C GLU A 143 -1.31 25.00 -17.14
N GLU A 144 -2.45 24.42 -16.72
CA GLU A 144 -2.93 24.48 -15.33
C GLU A 144 -1.88 24.00 -14.32
N LEU A 145 -1.10 22.95 -14.65
CA LEU A 145 -0.03 22.45 -13.80
C LEU A 145 1.09 23.48 -13.65
N GLN A 146 1.52 24.08 -14.75
CA GLN A 146 2.59 25.08 -14.72
C GLN A 146 2.16 26.32 -13.91
N GLU A 147 0.95 26.81 -14.11
CA GLU A 147 0.39 27.91 -13.32
C GLU A 147 0.31 27.58 -11.84
N HIS A 148 -0.15 26.38 -11.49
CA HIS A 148 -0.24 25.92 -10.10
C HIS A 148 1.11 25.87 -9.42
N LEU A 149 2.15 25.34 -10.11
CA LEU A 149 3.51 25.28 -9.59
C LEU A 149 4.16 26.66 -9.47
N ALA A 150 3.95 27.53 -10.45
CA ALA A 150 4.46 28.90 -10.44
C ALA A 150 3.85 29.72 -9.28
N ALA A 151 2.56 29.56 -8.99
CA ALA A 151 1.89 30.26 -7.90
C ALA A 151 2.41 29.90 -6.50
N LYS A 152 3.03 28.72 -6.35
CA LYS A 152 3.59 28.26 -5.06
C LYS A 152 5.05 28.66 -4.82
N GLY A 153 5.72 29.15 -5.84
CA GLY A 153 7.16 29.49 -5.78
C GLY A 153 8.06 28.26 -5.81
N PRO A 154 9.38 28.45 -5.96
CA PRO A 154 10.33 27.35 -5.95
C PRO A 154 10.29 26.64 -4.60
N THR A 155 9.98 25.34 -4.58
CA THR A 155 10.12 24.51 -3.40
C THR A 155 11.59 24.53 -3.00
N PRO A 156 11.96 24.91 -1.75
CA PRO A 156 13.34 24.82 -1.32
C PRO A 156 13.80 23.37 -1.51
N ALA A 157 14.90 23.20 -2.23
CA ALA A 157 15.54 21.90 -2.38
C ALA A 157 15.81 21.38 -0.97
N GLY A 158 15.11 20.32 -0.58
CA GLY A 158 15.30 19.67 0.71
C GLY A 158 16.76 19.22 0.85
N PRO A 159 17.27 19.13 2.09
CA PRO A 159 18.63 18.73 2.38
C PRO A 159 18.90 17.28 1.96
#